data_14c2520dc79b1e727709533f6e6b7717
#
_entry.id   14c2520dc79b1e727709533f6e6b7717
#
_cell.length_a   1.000
_cell.length_b   1.000
_cell.length_c   1.000
_cell.angle_alpha   90.00
_cell.angle_beta   90.00
_cell.angle_gamma   90.00
#
_symmetry.space_group_name_H-M   'P 1'
#
loop_
_entity.id
_entity.type
_entity.pdbx_description
1 polymer ?
#
loop_
_entity_poly.entity_id
_entity_poly.type
_entity_poly.pdbx_seq_one_letter_code
_entity_poly.pdbx_strand_id
1 'polypeptide(L)'
;MKYLRILIILMVAALAPLPGLKAAQPQDKNIDSTCTALLFNALKEYNAGNYSAAKPLLQQLAAISPNNDAAYYYLANIAIKTDDAPSGELYLKKGIELDSMNFWYRDALGQLYIQHNKIPEAIKVYEQMLEMYQKKSSVYYSLVNLYLSSKQTVQAKEMLEKIEGIQGKSEAVAMTYYNIFLMEQNWEKALNYLVEFDNEFNSPRIACVIGDMYANRYNDSLAIEYYNKALKLDKECAPAMYGRAEVYRSKGNYAAFFEDITPFMANPGIDVKMKMEYLGQLFRIPNFIKRFRHQLDSSMVGIETAHPADTTANLFLASYYGEVGNTEKCKLMLWKNHELHPQKYSMLIPYIVALYELQEWENLETAAEKALERYPADKDLTLLKGIARYQLDETDKAIETYKDLEKIAQAKNDTTTLITAYSTLAELYHKKQENPATYSYFKKVLKLNPNDLLTLNNYAYYLAIDGKNLKKAYQMSKKTVEAEPDNITYLDTFGWILFLMDKPVEAKAQFKHAMLYGATNEAVILDHYAEVLYALGEHDLAFIYWNQAKNLDNTLGLDKKIKEKKEQLKK
;
A
#
# COMPACT_ATOMS: atom_id res chain seq x y z
N MET A 1 33.45 -7.65 -9.76
CA MET A 1 34.59 -8.58 -9.96
C MET A 1 35.94 -7.91 -10.23
N LYS A 2 36.08 -6.62 -10.50
CA LYS A 2 37.40 -5.92 -10.66
C LYS A 2 38.07 -5.56 -9.33
N TYR A 3 37.30 -5.33 -8.27
CA TYR A 3 37.82 -4.95 -6.95
C TYR A 3 38.33 -6.13 -6.09
N LEU A 4 37.90 -7.35 -6.40
CA LEU A 4 38.35 -8.57 -5.71
C LEU A 4 39.76 -9.00 -6.14
N ARG A 5 40.23 -8.63 -7.36
CA ARG A 5 41.58 -8.92 -7.82
C ARG A 5 42.64 -7.96 -7.27
N ILE A 6 42.29 -6.75 -6.89
CA ILE A 6 43.21 -5.77 -6.31
C ILE A 6 43.51 -6.09 -4.83
N LEU A 7 42.54 -6.68 -4.08
CA LEU A 7 42.75 -7.07 -2.69
C LEU A 7 43.69 -8.28 -2.54
N ILE A 8 43.71 -9.19 -3.52
CA ILE A 8 44.61 -10.36 -3.51
C ILE A 8 46.05 -9.97 -3.88
N ILE A 9 46.25 -8.95 -4.69
CA ILE A 9 47.59 -8.47 -5.06
C ILE A 9 48.26 -7.66 -3.94
N LEU A 10 47.49 -6.99 -3.10
CA LEU A 10 48.01 -6.25 -1.95
C LEU A 10 48.37 -7.14 -0.73
N MET A 11 47.81 -8.37 -0.64
CA MET A 11 48.19 -9.36 0.38
C MET A 11 49.48 -10.12 0.06
N VAL A 12 49.95 -10.12 -1.18
CA VAL A 12 51.21 -10.81 -1.59
C VAL A 12 52.44 -9.90 -1.53
N ALA A 13 52.24 -8.58 -1.48
CA ALA A 13 53.34 -7.61 -1.46
C ALA A 13 53.88 -7.27 -0.04
N ALA A 14 53.35 -7.85 1.03
CA ALA A 14 53.78 -7.62 2.40
C ALA A 14 54.76 -8.68 2.96
N LEU A 15 55.35 -9.51 2.10
CA LEU A 15 56.41 -10.45 2.48
C LEU A 15 57.79 -9.94 1.95
N ALA A 16 58.24 -8.79 2.46
CA ALA A 16 59.61 -8.42 2.38
C ALA A 16 60.37 -8.98 3.62
N PRO A 17 61.50 -9.65 3.47
CA PRO A 17 62.21 -10.21 4.63
C PRO A 17 62.84 -9.09 5.47
N LEU A 18 62.49 -9.09 6.75
CA LEU A 18 63.15 -8.27 7.79
C LEU A 18 64.59 -8.78 7.99
N PRO A 19 65.61 -7.91 7.97
CA PRO A 19 66.99 -8.33 8.29
C PRO A 19 67.16 -8.45 9.81
N GLY A 20 67.47 -9.64 10.29
CA GLY A 20 67.89 -9.84 11.67
C GLY A 20 67.43 -11.09 12.41
N LEU A 21 66.93 -12.11 11.72
CA LEU A 21 66.60 -13.39 12.38
C LEU A 21 67.84 -14.28 12.53
N LYS A 22 68.30 -14.45 13.77
CA LYS A 22 69.20 -15.54 14.14
C LYS A 22 68.54 -16.89 13.83
N ALA A 23 69.30 -17.81 13.22
CA ALA A 23 68.84 -19.13 12.88
C ALA A 23 68.22 -19.85 14.10
N ALA A 24 66.94 -20.13 14.04
CA ALA A 24 66.22 -20.91 15.04
C ALA A 24 66.59 -22.42 14.94
N GLN A 25 66.60 -23.11 16.08
CA GLN A 25 66.85 -24.54 16.18
C GLN A 25 65.73 -25.38 15.53
N PRO A 26 65.96 -26.63 15.08
CA PRO A 26 65.00 -27.45 14.32
C PRO A 26 63.65 -27.69 15.03
N GLN A 27 63.57 -27.60 16.33
CA GLN A 27 62.30 -27.72 17.09
C GLN A 27 61.37 -26.51 16.90
N ASP A 28 61.88 -25.29 16.68
CA ASP A 28 61.08 -24.06 16.47
C ASP A 28 60.37 -24.05 15.13
N LYS A 29 60.98 -24.63 14.07
CA LYS A 29 60.36 -24.69 12.75
C LYS A 29 59.09 -25.55 12.68
N ASN A 30 58.98 -26.60 13.50
CA ASN A 30 57.82 -27.48 13.51
C ASN A 30 56.64 -26.84 14.28
N ILE A 31 56.94 -26.09 15.35
CA ILE A 31 55.94 -25.35 16.12
C ILE A 31 55.39 -24.21 15.26
N ASP A 32 56.23 -23.48 14.56
CA ASP A 32 55.85 -22.34 13.72
C ASP A 32 54.97 -22.79 12.57
N SER A 33 55.30 -23.91 11.92
CA SER A 33 54.46 -24.53 10.86
C SER A 33 53.08 -24.98 11.39
N THR A 34 53.04 -25.53 12.63
CA THR A 34 51.78 -25.96 13.26
C THR A 34 50.90 -24.77 13.61
N CYS A 35 51.50 -23.69 14.19
CA CYS A 35 50.77 -22.46 14.50
C CYS A 35 50.19 -21.79 13.27
N THR A 36 50.96 -21.76 12.18
CA THR A 36 50.47 -21.18 10.89
C THR A 36 49.32 -22.01 10.31
N ALA A 37 49.42 -23.34 10.36
CA ALA A 37 48.33 -24.21 9.87
C ALA A 37 47.05 -24.08 10.71
N LEU A 38 47.18 -24.01 12.03
CA LEU A 38 46.07 -23.80 12.96
C LEU A 38 45.37 -22.47 12.71
N LEU A 39 46.14 -21.37 12.58
CA LEU A 39 45.59 -20.05 12.27
C LEU A 39 44.86 -20.04 10.94
N PHE A 40 45.47 -20.60 9.89
CA PHE A 40 44.85 -20.66 8.55
C PHE A 40 43.53 -21.43 8.57
N ASN A 41 43.50 -22.60 9.19
CA ASN A 41 42.29 -23.42 9.29
C ASN A 41 41.22 -22.71 10.14
N ALA A 42 41.61 -22.09 11.25
CA ALA A 42 40.68 -21.33 12.07
C ALA A 42 40.07 -20.14 11.31
N LEU A 43 40.87 -19.40 10.56
CA LEU A 43 40.40 -18.28 9.74
C LEU A 43 39.47 -18.73 8.60
N LYS A 44 39.73 -19.90 8.00
CA LYS A 44 38.85 -20.49 7.00
C LYS A 44 37.47 -20.75 7.59
N GLU A 45 37.37 -21.40 8.75
CA GLU A 45 36.11 -21.67 9.44
C GLU A 45 35.44 -20.38 9.93
N TYR A 46 36.23 -19.44 10.45
CA TYR A 46 35.72 -18.12 10.89
C TYR A 46 35.07 -17.35 9.73
N ASN A 47 35.73 -17.29 8.57
CA ASN A 47 35.22 -16.60 7.39
C ASN A 47 34.00 -17.32 6.76
N ALA A 48 33.86 -18.63 6.96
CA ALA A 48 32.69 -19.40 6.60
C ALA A 48 31.51 -19.23 7.59
N GLY A 49 31.71 -18.49 8.70
CA GLY A 49 30.71 -18.33 9.76
C GLY A 49 30.63 -19.51 10.74
N ASN A 50 31.50 -20.52 10.61
CA ASN A 50 31.53 -21.72 11.45
C ASN A 50 32.28 -21.46 12.77
N TYR A 51 31.75 -20.58 13.62
CA TYR A 51 32.41 -20.16 14.86
C TYR A 51 32.65 -21.29 15.84
N SER A 52 31.78 -22.29 15.87
CA SER A 52 31.93 -23.51 16.68
C SER A 52 33.14 -24.38 16.29
N ALA A 53 33.51 -24.37 15.01
CA ALA A 53 34.70 -25.07 14.51
C ALA A 53 35.96 -24.21 14.61
N ALA A 54 35.87 -22.88 14.43
CA ALA A 54 36.98 -21.98 14.50
C ALA A 54 37.51 -21.80 15.93
N LYS A 55 36.61 -21.71 16.94
CA LYS A 55 36.96 -21.46 18.36
C LYS A 55 37.96 -22.47 18.92
N PRO A 56 37.78 -23.79 18.83
CA PRO A 56 38.72 -24.76 19.35
C PRO A 56 40.10 -24.72 18.68
N LEU A 57 40.17 -24.40 17.40
CA LEU A 57 41.44 -24.27 16.67
C LEU A 57 42.23 -23.05 17.18
N LEU A 58 41.56 -21.94 17.43
CA LEU A 58 42.18 -20.72 18.02
C LEU A 58 42.59 -20.92 19.46
N GLN A 59 41.80 -21.69 20.25
CA GLN A 59 42.15 -22.04 21.61
C GLN A 59 43.40 -22.96 21.66
N GLN A 60 43.48 -23.91 20.72
CA GLN A 60 44.66 -24.74 20.57
C GLN A 60 45.91 -23.91 20.18
N LEU A 61 45.72 -22.95 19.22
CA LEU A 61 46.78 -22.05 18.84
C LEU A 61 47.26 -21.20 20.01
N ALA A 62 46.34 -20.61 20.79
CA ALA A 62 46.69 -19.84 21.99
C ALA A 62 47.37 -20.67 23.07
N ALA A 63 47.08 -21.97 23.19
CA ALA A 63 47.73 -22.87 24.13
C ALA A 63 49.15 -23.20 23.68
N ILE A 64 49.40 -23.43 22.39
CA ILE A 64 50.73 -23.75 21.83
C ILE A 64 51.60 -22.49 21.76
N SER A 65 51.01 -21.39 21.39
CA SER A 65 51.70 -20.07 21.26
C SER A 65 50.97 -18.98 22.05
N PRO A 66 51.19 -18.89 23.38
CA PRO A 66 50.50 -17.91 24.25
C PRO A 66 50.76 -16.44 23.88
N ASN A 67 51.76 -16.18 23.07
CA ASN A 67 52.11 -14.84 22.61
C ASN A 67 51.53 -14.53 21.21
N ASN A 68 50.68 -15.40 20.66
CA ASN A 68 50.01 -15.14 19.39
C ASN A 68 48.78 -14.22 19.59
N ASP A 69 49.00 -12.94 19.43
CA ASP A 69 47.98 -11.88 19.59
C ASP A 69 46.77 -12.05 18.65
N ALA A 70 47.02 -12.51 17.41
CA ALA A 70 45.95 -12.76 16.43
C ALA A 70 44.95 -13.83 16.91
N ALA A 71 45.45 -14.89 17.60
CA ALA A 71 44.56 -15.92 18.16
C ALA A 71 43.57 -15.32 19.16
N TYR A 72 44.01 -14.44 20.04
CA TYR A 72 43.14 -13.75 21.01
C TYR A 72 42.17 -12.79 20.33
N TYR A 73 42.61 -12.07 19.31
CA TYR A 73 41.71 -11.19 18.53
C TYR A 73 40.57 -11.94 17.90
N TYR A 74 40.84 -13.05 17.22
CA TYR A 74 39.78 -13.86 16.59
C TYR A 74 38.90 -14.59 17.61
N LEU A 75 39.46 -15.04 18.74
CA LEU A 75 38.67 -15.54 19.88
C LEU A 75 37.70 -14.51 20.42
N ALA A 76 38.18 -13.26 20.55
CA ALA A 76 37.35 -12.15 20.97
C ALA A 76 36.22 -11.86 19.98
N ASN A 77 36.51 -11.82 18.67
CA ASN A 77 35.52 -11.60 17.66
C ASN A 77 34.46 -12.73 17.65
N ILE A 78 34.86 -13.98 17.86
CA ILE A 78 33.90 -15.09 18.01
C ILE A 78 33.02 -14.89 19.24
N ALA A 79 33.64 -14.54 20.39
CA ALA A 79 32.92 -14.30 21.63
C ALA A 79 31.89 -13.16 21.47
N ILE A 80 32.25 -12.06 20.82
CA ILE A 80 31.34 -10.94 20.49
C ILE A 80 30.17 -11.41 19.59
N LYS A 81 30.48 -12.16 18.55
CA LYS A 81 29.44 -12.67 17.61
C LYS A 81 28.52 -13.74 18.24
N THR A 82 28.95 -14.37 19.33
CA THR A 82 28.16 -15.35 20.08
C THR A 82 27.58 -14.78 21.39
N ASP A 83 27.57 -13.46 21.54
CA ASP A 83 27.02 -12.71 22.67
C ASP A 83 27.69 -13.01 24.02
N ASP A 84 28.98 -13.41 23.99
CA ASP A 84 29.82 -13.65 25.18
C ASP A 84 30.75 -12.44 25.40
N ALA A 85 30.17 -11.30 25.78
CA ALA A 85 30.93 -10.06 25.99
C ALA A 85 32.06 -10.16 27.05
N PRO A 86 31.90 -10.88 28.20
CA PRO A 86 32.98 -11.03 29.15
C PRO A 86 34.22 -11.72 28.59
N SER A 87 34.02 -12.80 27.83
CA SER A 87 35.12 -13.49 27.13
C SER A 87 35.72 -12.60 26.03
N GLY A 88 34.88 -11.87 25.28
CA GLY A 88 35.33 -10.90 24.27
C GLY A 88 36.25 -9.84 24.87
N GLU A 89 35.85 -9.23 25.97
CA GLU A 89 36.65 -8.24 26.72
C GLU A 89 38.00 -8.82 27.21
N LEU A 90 37.97 -10.01 27.81
CA LEU A 90 39.16 -10.70 28.31
C LEU A 90 40.18 -10.96 27.17
N TYR A 91 39.73 -11.50 26.07
CA TYR A 91 40.59 -11.82 24.93
C TYR A 91 41.13 -10.57 24.23
N LEU A 92 40.33 -9.48 24.09
CA LEU A 92 40.83 -8.22 23.54
C LEU A 92 41.90 -7.58 24.44
N LYS A 93 41.69 -7.57 25.77
CA LYS A 93 42.72 -7.08 26.72
C LYS A 93 44.00 -7.88 26.59
N LYS A 94 43.92 -9.20 26.45
CA LYS A 94 45.08 -10.05 26.24
C LYS A 94 45.80 -9.76 24.93
N GLY A 95 45.04 -9.60 23.81
CA GLY A 95 45.61 -9.17 22.53
C GLY A 95 46.35 -7.83 22.62
N ILE A 96 45.77 -6.84 23.33
CA ILE A 96 46.36 -5.53 23.55
C ILE A 96 47.64 -5.60 24.42
N GLU A 97 47.68 -6.52 25.41
CA GLU A 97 48.90 -6.74 26.19
C GLU A 97 50.06 -7.27 25.33
N LEU A 98 49.74 -8.12 24.35
CA LEU A 98 50.72 -8.74 23.46
C LEU A 98 51.17 -7.81 22.33
N ASP A 99 50.27 -7.08 21.75
CA ASP A 99 50.54 -6.03 20.76
C ASP A 99 49.83 -4.73 21.13
N SER A 100 50.49 -3.94 21.95
CA SER A 100 49.96 -2.70 22.49
C SER A 100 49.77 -1.60 21.45
N MET A 101 50.44 -1.73 20.29
CA MET A 101 50.35 -0.77 19.18
C MET A 101 49.35 -1.17 18.09
N ASN A 102 48.61 -2.24 18.29
CA ASN A 102 47.62 -2.67 17.33
C ASN A 102 46.31 -1.86 17.46
N PHE A 103 46.05 -1.09 16.44
CA PHE A 103 44.84 -0.25 16.37
C PHE A 103 43.54 -1.06 16.52
N TRP A 104 43.45 -2.17 15.80
CA TRP A 104 42.22 -2.95 15.66
C TRP A 104 41.78 -3.61 16.99
N TYR A 105 42.71 -3.99 17.84
CA TYR A 105 42.37 -4.61 19.14
C TYR A 105 41.73 -3.60 20.10
N ARG A 106 42.26 -2.38 20.13
CA ARG A 106 41.72 -1.30 20.95
C ARG A 106 40.38 -0.80 20.39
N ASP A 107 40.29 -0.65 19.05
CA ASP A 107 39.05 -0.24 18.42
C ASP A 107 37.93 -1.28 18.67
N ALA A 108 38.24 -2.58 18.53
CA ALA A 108 37.31 -3.65 18.87
C ALA A 108 36.87 -3.62 20.35
N LEU A 109 37.78 -3.31 21.28
CA LEU A 109 37.42 -3.17 22.68
C LEU A 109 36.52 -1.96 22.92
N GLY A 110 36.82 -0.83 22.29
CA GLY A 110 35.97 0.37 22.33
C GLY A 110 34.58 0.10 21.79
N GLN A 111 34.47 -0.57 20.63
CA GLN A 111 33.19 -0.96 20.02
C GLN A 111 32.41 -1.94 20.92
N LEU A 112 33.09 -2.92 21.54
CA LEU A 112 32.46 -3.83 22.49
C LEU A 112 31.84 -3.07 23.68
N TYR A 113 32.53 -2.09 24.22
CA TYR A 113 32.01 -1.26 25.30
C TYR A 113 30.82 -0.40 24.85
N ILE A 114 30.85 0.14 23.62
CA ILE A 114 29.71 0.88 23.05
C ILE A 114 28.47 -0.02 22.92
N GLN A 115 28.62 -1.22 22.35
CA GLN A 115 27.54 -2.19 22.18
C GLN A 115 26.86 -2.56 23.51
N HIS A 116 27.63 -2.63 24.58
CA HIS A 116 27.15 -2.95 25.93
C HIS A 116 26.84 -1.73 26.80
N ASN A 117 26.74 -0.54 26.21
CA ASN A 117 26.42 0.73 26.88
C ASN A 117 27.39 1.10 28.01
N LYS A 118 28.62 0.60 27.95
CA LYS A 118 29.73 0.95 28.84
C LYS A 118 30.46 2.19 28.29
N ILE A 119 29.74 3.31 28.23
CA ILE A 119 30.24 4.52 27.55
C ILE A 119 31.47 5.11 28.20
N PRO A 120 31.61 5.20 29.56
CA PRO A 120 32.84 5.72 30.19
C PRO A 120 34.07 4.88 29.86
N GLU A 121 33.91 3.54 29.80
CA GLU A 121 35.00 2.62 29.45
C GLU A 121 35.42 2.78 28.00
N ALA A 122 34.46 2.96 27.10
CA ALA A 122 34.71 3.22 25.68
C ALA A 122 35.50 4.53 25.50
N ILE A 123 35.07 5.62 26.16
CA ILE A 123 35.77 6.91 26.13
C ILE A 123 37.24 6.70 26.55
N LYS A 124 37.48 6.05 27.68
CA LYS A 124 38.84 5.80 28.18
C LYS A 124 39.72 5.05 27.17
N VAL A 125 39.17 4.07 26.48
CA VAL A 125 39.90 3.32 25.44
C VAL A 125 40.28 4.25 24.28
N TYR A 126 39.31 5.02 23.75
CA TYR A 126 39.58 5.93 22.63
C TYR A 126 40.47 7.13 23.02
N GLU A 127 40.39 7.63 24.25
CA GLU A 127 41.35 8.65 24.77
C GLU A 127 42.77 8.11 24.80
N GLN A 128 42.97 6.88 25.25
CA GLN A 128 44.29 6.22 25.18
C GLN A 128 44.76 6.04 23.74
N MET A 129 43.86 5.81 22.80
CA MET A 129 44.19 5.71 21.37
C MET A 129 44.65 7.05 20.79
N LEU A 130 44.19 8.19 21.28
CA LEU A 130 44.63 9.51 20.81
C LEU A 130 46.14 9.72 20.97
N GLU A 131 46.71 9.23 22.06
CA GLU A 131 48.15 9.36 22.31
C GLU A 131 48.98 8.63 21.26
N MET A 132 48.46 7.49 20.77
CA MET A 132 49.15 6.60 19.82
C MET A 132 48.85 6.95 18.36
N TYR A 133 47.64 7.45 18.09
CA TYR A 133 47.11 7.60 16.69
C TYR A 133 46.65 9.03 16.39
N GLN A 134 47.45 10.03 16.77
CA GLN A 134 47.14 11.47 16.68
C GLN A 134 46.67 11.97 15.29
N LYS A 135 47.03 11.26 14.22
CA LYS A 135 46.61 11.62 12.83
C LYS A 135 45.41 10.81 12.30
N LYS A 136 44.87 9.90 13.12
CA LYS A 136 43.72 9.08 12.68
C LYS A 136 42.43 9.75 13.09
N SER A 137 41.80 10.43 12.14
CA SER A 137 40.53 11.14 12.35
C SER A 137 39.39 10.23 12.83
N SER A 138 39.42 8.92 12.52
CA SER A 138 38.40 7.97 13.00
C SER A 138 38.34 7.88 14.53
N VAL A 139 39.46 8.00 15.22
CA VAL A 139 39.51 8.01 16.71
C VAL A 139 38.79 9.23 17.26
N TYR A 140 39.02 10.38 16.65
CA TYR A 140 38.35 11.63 17.04
C TYR A 140 36.85 11.57 16.78
N TYR A 141 36.41 11.04 15.64
CA TYR A 141 34.97 10.86 15.37
C TYR A 141 34.31 9.91 16.37
N SER A 142 35.01 8.83 16.77
CA SER A 142 34.48 7.92 17.79
C SER A 142 34.28 8.66 19.11
N LEU A 143 35.26 9.48 19.53
CA LEU A 143 35.15 10.31 20.73
C LEU A 143 34.09 11.39 20.64
N VAL A 144 33.95 12.07 19.50
CA VAL A 144 32.85 13.03 19.28
C VAL A 144 31.50 12.36 19.55
N ASN A 145 31.25 11.19 18.95
CA ASN A 145 30.00 10.48 19.14
C ASN A 145 29.78 10.05 20.61
N LEU A 146 30.80 9.57 21.27
CA LEU A 146 30.76 9.16 22.70
C LEU A 146 30.50 10.36 23.61
N TYR A 147 31.19 11.48 23.41
CA TYR A 147 30.98 12.69 24.18
C TYR A 147 29.60 13.27 23.97
N LEU A 148 29.07 13.24 22.72
CA LEU A 148 27.70 13.68 22.43
C LEU A 148 26.64 12.78 23.08
N SER A 149 26.85 11.46 23.06
CA SER A 149 25.95 10.51 23.75
C SER A 149 25.93 10.73 25.27
N SER A 150 27.04 11.22 25.82
CA SER A 150 27.21 11.55 27.24
C SER A 150 26.90 13.02 27.56
N LYS A 151 26.43 13.81 26.60
CA LYS A 151 26.17 15.27 26.74
C LYS A 151 27.38 16.11 27.10
N GLN A 152 28.57 15.63 26.79
CA GLN A 152 29.85 16.31 27.04
C GLN A 152 30.22 17.18 25.83
N THR A 153 29.47 18.27 25.61
CA THR A 153 29.58 19.10 24.41
C THR A 153 30.90 19.83 24.27
N VAL A 154 31.55 20.17 25.38
CA VAL A 154 32.85 20.86 25.37
C VAL A 154 33.92 19.94 24.78
N GLN A 155 34.03 18.72 25.31
CA GLN A 155 34.99 17.72 24.81
C GLN A 155 34.72 17.34 23.37
N ALA A 156 33.43 17.22 22.99
CA ALA A 156 33.07 16.97 21.60
C ALA A 156 33.59 18.08 20.65
N LYS A 157 33.46 19.35 21.04
CA LYS A 157 33.99 20.49 20.25
C LYS A 157 35.49 20.45 20.12
N GLU A 158 36.22 20.16 21.22
CA GLU A 158 37.68 20.01 21.17
C GLU A 158 38.12 18.93 20.16
N MET A 159 37.40 17.81 20.11
CA MET A 159 37.68 16.75 19.13
C MET A 159 37.40 17.20 17.72
N LEU A 160 36.31 17.97 17.49
CA LEU A 160 36.00 18.52 16.17
C LEU A 160 37.07 19.51 15.70
N GLU A 161 37.57 20.37 16.57
CA GLU A 161 38.70 21.27 16.25
C GLU A 161 39.94 20.48 15.81
N LYS A 162 40.24 19.35 16.46
CA LYS A 162 41.33 18.46 16.02
C LYS A 162 41.06 17.82 14.65
N ILE A 163 39.80 17.41 14.38
CA ILE A 163 39.40 16.89 13.06
C ILE A 163 39.61 17.97 12.00
N GLU A 164 39.18 19.20 12.23
CA GLU A 164 39.39 20.31 11.29
C GLU A 164 40.89 20.60 11.07
N GLY A 165 41.71 20.50 12.09
CA GLY A 165 43.16 20.61 11.97
C GLY A 165 43.81 19.51 11.11
N ILE A 166 43.22 18.31 11.07
CA ILE A 166 43.75 17.16 10.31
C ILE A 166 43.20 17.14 8.86
N GLN A 167 41.91 17.41 8.68
CA GLN A 167 41.20 17.20 7.41
C GLN A 167 40.70 18.50 6.77
N GLY A 168 40.76 19.62 7.47
CA GLY A 168 40.06 20.85 7.11
C GLY A 168 38.59 20.84 7.51
N LYS A 169 37.93 21.98 7.29
CA LYS A 169 36.50 22.12 7.49
C LYS A 169 35.73 21.26 6.49
N SER A 170 34.65 20.65 6.93
CA SER A 170 33.78 19.84 6.11
C SER A 170 32.32 20.00 6.52
N GLU A 171 31.40 19.72 5.59
CA GLU A 171 29.96 19.77 5.85
C GLU A 171 29.55 18.85 7.01
N ALA A 172 30.14 17.65 7.12
CA ALA A 172 29.86 16.71 8.20
C ALA A 172 30.24 17.29 9.57
N VAL A 173 31.41 17.97 9.66
CA VAL A 173 31.85 18.65 10.87
C VAL A 173 30.93 19.83 11.18
N ALA A 174 30.59 20.64 10.19
CA ALA A 174 29.68 21.77 10.36
C ALA A 174 28.30 21.34 10.89
N MET A 175 27.73 20.26 10.34
CA MET A 175 26.48 19.70 10.85
C MET A 175 26.61 19.15 12.29
N THR A 176 27.77 18.66 12.65
CA THR A 176 28.00 18.20 14.04
C THR A 176 28.06 19.39 15.00
N TYR A 177 28.76 20.48 14.66
CA TYR A 177 28.70 21.72 15.43
C TYR A 177 27.30 22.28 15.58
N TYR A 178 26.54 22.28 14.48
CA TYR A 178 25.12 22.67 14.49
C TYR A 178 24.33 21.85 15.53
N ASN A 179 24.45 20.52 15.50
CA ASN A 179 23.79 19.66 16.47
C ASN A 179 24.22 19.95 17.93
N ILE A 180 25.51 20.22 18.15
CA ILE A 180 26.04 20.59 19.48
C ILE A 180 25.38 21.89 19.95
N PHE A 181 25.32 22.93 19.12
CA PHE A 181 24.71 24.20 19.49
C PHE A 181 23.21 24.06 19.77
N LEU A 182 22.52 23.19 19.06
CA LEU A 182 21.12 22.86 19.37
C LEU A 182 20.96 22.13 20.71
N MET A 183 21.86 21.18 21.03
CA MET A 183 21.90 20.53 22.36
C MET A 183 22.16 21.53 23.49
N GLU A 184 22.94 22.55 23.23
CA GLU A 184 23.22 23.68 24.16
C GLU A 184 22.06 24.71 24.15
N GLN A 185 20.99 24.49 23.41
CA GLN A 185 19.83 25.38 23.22
C GLN A 185 20.24 26.78 22.68
N ASN A 186 21.35 26.85 21.99
CA ASN A 186 21.91 28.10 21.43
C ASN A 186 21.72 28.15 19.90
N TRP A 187 20.46 28.39 19.46
CA TRP A 187 20.13 28.43 18.05
C TRP A 187 20.82 29.56 17.29
N GLU A 188 21.10 30.70 17.93
CA GLU A 188 21.80 31.84 17.29
C GLU A 188 23.22 31.45 16.90
N LYS A 189 23.92 30.77 17.82
CA LYS A 189 25.26 30.27 17.54
C LYS A 189 25.22 29.19 16.44
N ALA A 190 24.23 28.32 16.47
CA ALA A 190 24.02 27.31 15.43
C ALA A 190 23.85 27.96 14.06
N LEU A 191 22.96 28.95 13.97
CA LEU A 191 22.67 29.67 12.72
C LEU A 191 23.89 30.42 12.20
N ASN A 192 24.54 31.24 13.07
CA ASN A 192 25.70 32.03 12.68
C ASN A 192 26.84 31.15 12.17
N TYR A 193 27.08 30.03 12.84
CA TYR A 193 28.12 29.09 12.41
C TYR A 193 27.85 28.49 11.04
N LEU A 194 26.58 28.06 10.78
CA LEU A 194 26.21 27.54 9.48
C LEU A 194 26.26 28.61 8.39
N VAL A 195 25.86 29.85 8.69
CA VAL A 195 25.95 30.98 7.74
C VAL A 195 27.40 31.28 7.37
N GLU A 196 28.30 31.31 8.35
CA GLU A 196 29.75 31.49 8.13
C GLU A 196 30.30 30.36 7.25
N PHE A 197 29.95 29.11 7.56
CA PHE A 197 30.37 27.95 6.78
C PHE A 197 29.84 28.02 5.33
N ASP A 198 28.55 28.34 5.16
CA ASP A 198 27.91 28.43 3.84
C ASP A 198 28.45 29.58 2.97
N ASN A 199 28.90 30.67 3.59
CA ASN A 199 29.57 31.76 2.88
C ASN A 199 30.96 31.35 2.35
N GLU A 200 31.66 30.45 3.07
CA GLU A 200 32.99 29.95 2.66
C GLU A 200 32.87 28.81 1.61
N PHE A 201 31.93 27.87 1.79
CA PHE A 201 31.90 26.60 1.06
C PHE A 201 30.73 26.43 0.09
N ASN A 202 29.67 27.25 0.19
CA ASN A 202 28.47 27.19 -0.70
C ASN A 202 27.85 25.78 -0.80
N SER A 203 27.42 25.22 0.32
CA SER A 203 26.80 23.89 0.37
C SER A 203 25.28 23.94 0.18
N PRO A 204 24.69 23.22 -0.80
CA PRO A 204 23.23 23.14 -0.97
C PRO A 204 22.54 22.62 0.30
N ARG A 205 23.16 21.63 0.96
CA ARG A 205 22.63 21.03 2.18
C ARG A 205 22.63 22.00 3.36
N ILE A 206 23.72 22.73 3.56
CA ILE A 206 23.82 23.72 4.65
C ILE A 206 22.84 24.87 4.38
N ALA A 207 22.77 25.38 3.15
CA ALA A 207 21.80 26.41 2.79
C ALA A 207 20.34 25.93 3.04
N CYS A 208 20.03 24.67 2.76
CA CYS A 208 18.73 24.09 3.08
C CYS A 208 18.44 24.10 4.58
N VAL A 209 19.39 23.66 5.42
CA VAL A 209 19.25 23.65 6.89
C VAL A 209 19.08 25.08 7.43
N ILE A 210 19.81 26.05 6.89
CA ILE A 210 19.60 27.46 7.25
C ILE A 210 18.20 27.94 6.87
N GLY A 211 17.71 27.55 5.69
CA GLY A 211 16.33 27.78 5.26
C GLY A 211 15.31 27.22 6.23
N ASP A 212 15.49 25.97 6.68
CA ASP A 212 14.63 25.31 7.67
C ASP A 212 14.66 26.06 9.02
N MET A 213 15.83 26.55 9.44
CA MET A 213 15.98 27.31 10.68
C MET A 213 15.20 28.64 10.63
N TYR A 214 15.21 29.33 9.49
CA TYR A 214 14.41 30.55 9.29
C TYR A 214 12.92 30.25 9.17
N ALA A 215 12.52 29.21 8.44
CA ALA A 215 11.13 28.79 8.29
C ALA A 215 10.49 28.45 9.65
N ASN A 216 11.20 27.70 10.50
CA ASN A 216 10.77 27.36 11.85
C ASN A 216 10.58 28.56 12.78
N ARG A 217 11.08 29.73 12.38
CA ARG A 217 10.92 31.00 13.10
C ARG A 217 10.01 32.00 12.37
N TYR A 218 9.26 31.50 11.39
CA TYR A 218 8.35 32.31 10.59
C TYR A 218 9.03 33.46 9.82
N ASN A 219 10.36 33.34 9.59
CA ASN A 219 11.08 34.28 8.72
C ASN A 219 11.08 33.75 7.27
N ASP A 220 9.91 33.78 6.67
CA ASP A 220 9.66 33.20 5.35
C ASP A 220 10.55 33.80 4.25
N SER A 221 10.88 35.09 4.34
CA SER A 221 11.70 35.75 3.31
C SER A 221 13.12 35.19 3.27
N LEU A 222 13.78 35.07 4.42
CA LEU A 222 15.12 34.48 4.50
C LEU A 222 15.07 32.97 4.24
N ALA A 223 14.03 32.29 4.68
CA ALA A 223 13.85 30.86 4.37
C ALA A 223 13.85 30.63 2.85
N ILE A 224 13.02 31.37 2.12
CA ILE A 224 12.94 31.28 0.65
C ILE A 224 14.28 31.64 0.01
N GLU A 225 14.98 32.67 0.51
CA GLU A 225 16.30 33.07 -0.01
C GLU A 225 17.32 31.91 0.07
N TYR A 226 17.41 31.27 1.23
CA TYR A 226 18.34 30.15 1.41
C TYR A 226 17.94 28.88 0.65
N TYR A 227 16.64 28.58 0.53
CA TYR A 227 16.19 27.50 -0.35
C TYR A 227 16.48 27.82 -1.83
N ASN A 228 16.33 29.08 -2.26
CA ASN A 228 16.73 29.50 -3.59
C ASN A 228 18.23 29.34 -3.83
N LYS A 229 19.06 29.67 -2.80
CA LYS A 229 20.51 29.43 -2.87
C LYS A 229 20.80 27.94 -3.03
N ALA A 230 20.17 27.09 -2.23
CA ALA A 230 20.34 25.63 -2.33
C ALA A 230 19.96 25.10 -3.72
N LEU A 231 18.81 25.52 -4.26
CA LEU A 231 18.32 25.11 -5.59
C LEU A 231 19.13 25.70 -6.76
N LYS A 232 19.80 26.82 -6.55
CA LYS A 232 20.75 27.37 -7.54
C LYS A 232 22.03 26.52 -7.62
N LEU A 233 22.47 25.97 -6.48
CA LEU A 233 23.65 25.11 -6.38
C LEU A 233 23.33 23.68 -6.85
N ASP A 234 22.18 23.17 -6.47
CA ASP A 234 21.67 21.85 -6.85
C ASP A 234 20.17 21.94 -7.18
N LYS A 235 19.87 21.90 -8.47
CA LYS A 235 18.48 22.01 -8.94
C LYS A 235 17.58 20.85 -8.52
N GLU A 236 18.17 19.71 -8.15
CA GLU A 236 17.46 18.51 -7.70
C GLU A 236 17.45 18.37 -6.18
N CYS A 237 17.87 19.40 -5.44
CA CYS A 237 17.88 19.39 -3.98
C CYS A 237 16.46 19.23 -3.43
N ALA A 238 16.03 17.99 -3.24
CA ALA A 238 14.69 17.66 -2.79
C ALA A 238 14.29 18.29 -1.43
N PRO A 239 15.17 18.33 -0.41
CA PRO A 239 14.86 19.03 0.84
C PRO A 239 14.53 20.52 0.64
N ALA A 240 15.26 21.19 -0.27
CA ALA A 240 15.01 22.61 -0.53
C ALA A 240 13.71 22.85 -1.32
N MET A 241 13.38 21.98 -2.28
CA MET A 241 12.07 22.00 -2.95
C MET A 241 10.94 21.85 -1.94
N TYR A 242 11.03 20.84 -1.10
CA TYR A 242 10.02 20.57 -0.08
C TYR A 242 9.89 21.72 0.93
N GLY A 243 10.99 22.21 1.49
CA GLY A 243 11.00 23.30 2.47
C GLY A 243 10.41 24.59 1.89
N ARG A 244 10.82 24.97 0.66
CA ARG A 244 10.31 26.15 -0.01
C ARG A 244 8.82 26.03 -0.36
N ALA A 245 8.40 24.84 -0.83
CA ALA A 245 7.00 24.55 -1.09
C ALA A 245 6.15 24.72 0.18
N GLU A 246 6.61 24.22 1.32
CA GLU A 246 5.89 24.35 2.59
C GLU A 246 5.74 25.82 3.04
N VAL A 247 6.78 26.64 2.83
CA VAL A 247 6.68 28.08 3.07
C VAL A 247 5.64 28.72 2.14
N TYR A 248 5.62 28.39 0.86
CA TYR A 248 4.60 28.89 -0.08
C TYR A 248 3.19 28.42 0.27
N ARG A 249 3.05 27.16 0.67
CA ARG A 249 1.77 26.58 1.10
C ARG A 249 1.21 27.30 2.34
N SER A 250 2.05 27.56 3.35
CA SER A 250 1.66 28.27 4.57
C SER A 250 1.18 29.69 4.29
N LYS A 251 1.72 30.34 3.25
CA LYS A 251 1.30 31.66 2.76
C LYS A 251 0.09 31.62 1.83
N GLY A 252 -0.44 30.44 1.50
CA GLY A 252 -1.52 30.29 0.53
C GLY A 252 -1.11 30.53 -0.93
N ASN A 253 0.20 30.63 -1.21
CA ASN A 253 0.73 30.77 -2.58
C ASN A 253 0.85 29.37 -3.22
N TYR A 254 -0.29 28.81 -3.62
CA TYR A 254 -0.34 27.47 -4.18
C TYR A 254 0.27 27.38 -5.59
N ALA A 255 0.37 28.48 -6.34
CA ALA A 255 1.07 28.47 -7.63
C ALA A 255 2.56 28.11 -7.43
N ALA A 256 3.27 28.88 -6.61
CA ALA A 256 4.66 28.59 -6.29
C ALA A 256 4.86 27.26 -5.53
N PHE A 257 3.89 26.88 -4.70
CA PHE A 257 3.88 25.58 -4.04
C PHE A 257 3.97 24.43 -5.06
N PHE A 258 3.14 24.44 -6.08
CA PHE A 258 3.12 23.37 -7.09
C PHE A 258 4.32 23.42 -8.04
N GLU A 259 4.95 24.57 -8.24
CA GLU A 259 6.22 24.67 -8.98
C GLU A 259 7.33 23.85 -8.33
N ASP A 260 7.34 23.75 -7.00
CA ASP A 260 8.33 23.01 -6.25
C ASP A 260 7.91 21.56 -5.95
N ILE A 261 6.63 21.37 -5.56
CA ILE A 261 6.19 20.04 -5.11
C ILE A 261 6.03 19.06 -6.27
N THR A 262 5.71 19.54 -7.48
CA THR A 262 5.59 18.64 -8.64
C THR A 262 6.91 17.99 -9.03
N PRO A 263 8.04 18.70 -9.19
CA PRO A 263 9.33 18.04 -9.40
C PRO A 263 9.79 17.21 -8.19
N PHE A 264 9.45 17.60 -6.97
CA PHE A 264 9.68 16.75 -5.78
C PHE A 264 8.97 15.40 -5.92
N MET A 265 7.70 15.40 -6.35
CA MET A 265 6.94 14.15 -6.61
C MET A 265 7.53 13.31 -7.75
N ALA A 266 8.13 13.95 -8.75
CA ALA A 266 8.76 13.28 -9.89
C ALA A 266 10.18 12.75 -9.60
N ASN A 267 10.78 13.06 -8.45
CA ASN A 267 12.14 12.63 -8.12
C ASN A 267 12.17 11.15 -7.68
N PRO A 268 12.82 10.23 -8.42
CA PRO A 268 12.87 8.81 -8.08
C PRO A 268 13.72 8.49 -6.83
N GLY A 269 14.58 9.40 -6.40
CA GLY A 269 15.41 9.24 -5.20
C GLY A 269 14.65 9.44 -3.89
N ILE A 270 13.40 9.92 -3.94
CA ILE A 270 12.56 10.13 -2.77
C ILE A 270 11.66 8.92 -2.56
N ASP A 271 11.60 8.44 -1.33
CA ASP A 271 10.76 7.32 -0.95
C ASP A 271 9.29 7.58 -1.31
N VAL A 272 8.69 6.63 -2.02
CA VAL A 272 7.32 6.75 -2.53
C VAL A 272 6.30 6.85 -1.40
N LYS A 273 6.55 6.19 -0.27
CA LYS A 273 5.64 6.22 0.89
C LYS A 273 5.58 7.63 1.48
N MET A 274 6.73 8.31 1.58
CA MET A 274 6.79 9.71 2.02
C MET A 274 5.95 10.62 1.13
N LYS A 275 6.05 10.47 -0.20
CA LYS A 275 5.24 11.23 -1.17
C LYS A 275 3.74 11.00 -0.98
N MET A 276 3.32 9.75 -0.82
CA MET A 276 1.91 9.40 -0.64
C MET A 276 1.37 9.87 0.70
N GLU A 277 2.13 9.75 1.78
CA GLU A 277 1.75 10.25 3.11
C GLU A 277 1.55 11.76 3.07
N TYR A 278 2.45 12.47 2.41
CA TYR A 278 2.34 13.92 2.24
C TYR A 278 1.09 14.33 1.45
N LEU A 279 0.87 13.74 0.28
CA LEU A 279 -0.33 14.02 -0.52
C LEU A 279 -1.61 13.61 0.21
N GLY A 280 -1.59 12.49 0.93
CA GLY A 280 -2.71 12.05 1.75
C GLY A 280 -3.08 13.06 2.85
N GLN A 281 -2.11 13.80 3.41
CA GLN A 281 -2.39 14.90 4.33
C GLN A 281 -3.07 16.08 3.62
N LEU A 282 -2.61 16.42 2.42
CA LEU A 282 -3.22 17.50 1.61
C LEU A 282 -4.66 17.15 1.18
N PHE A 283 -4.93 15.89 0.85
CA PHE A 283 -6.26 15.43 0.45
C PHE A 283 -7.30 15.49 1.58
N ARG A 284 -6.86 15.53 2.84
CA ARG A 284 -7.76 15.77 3.98
C ARG A 284 -8.26 17.22 4.08
N ILE A 285 -7.62 18.14 3.36
CA ILE A 285 -8.08 19.53 3.32
C ILE A 285 -9.35 19.60 2.45
N PRO A 286 -10.46 20.15 2.96
CA PRO A 286 -11.72 20.19 2.22
C PRO A 286 -11.57 20.82 0.84
N ASN A 287 -12.09 20.16 -0.17
CA ASN A 287 -12.06 20.58 -1.57
C ASN A 287 -10.66 20.77 -2.20
N PHE A 288 -9.59 20.30 -1.56
CA PHE A 288 -8.23 20.48 -2.08
C PHE A 288 -8.05 19.84 -3.46
N ILE A 289 -8.46 18.57 -3.62
CA ILE A 289 -8.39 17.85 -4.90
C ILE A 289 -9.18 18.60 -5.98
N LYS A 290 -10.42 19.01 -5.68
CA LYS A 290 -11.27 19.74 -6.64
C LYS A 290 -10.65 21.07 -7.05
N ARG A 291 -10.08 21.82 -6.09
CA ARG A 291 -9.50 23.15 -6.32
C ARG A 291 -8.22 23.10 -7.14
N PHE A 292 -7.37 22.12 -6.91
CA PHE A 292 -6.04 22.01 -7.49
C PHE A 292 -5.88 20.80 -8.43
N ARG A 293 -6.99 20.35 -9.02
CA ARG A 293 -7.06 19.18 -9.89
C ARG A 293 -5.94 19.11 -10.91
N HIS A 294 -5.75 20.18 -11.68
CA HIS A 294 -4.80 20.22 -12.78
C HIS A 294 -3.35 20.05 -12.30
N GLN A 295 -3.00 20.76 -11.21
CA GLN A 295 -1.64 20.69 -10.64
C GLN A 295 -1.37 19.32 -9.99
N LEU A 296 -2.40 18.76 -9.35
CA LEU A 296 -2.32 17.41 -8.78
C LEU A 296 -2.17 16.36 -9.88
N ASP A 297 -2.89 16.46 -10.98
CA ASP A 297 -2.73 15.55 -12.13
C ASP A 297 -1.27 15.51 -12.59
N SER A 298 -0.58 16.66 -12.64
CA SER A 298 0.86 16.73 -12.98
C SER A 298 1.74 16.03 -11.92
N SER A 299 1.42 16.23 -10.64
CA SER A 299 2.15 15.56 -9.55
C SER A 299 1.95 14.04 -9.55
N MET A 300 0.74 13.56 -9.89
CA MET A 300 0.44 12.12 -10.04
C MET A 300 1.22 11.50 -11.20
N VAL A 301 1.30 12.19 -12.34
CA VAL A 301 2.15 11.75 -13.47
C VAL A 301 3.61 11.69 -13.04
N GLY A 302 4.07 12.64 -12.22
CA GLY A 302 5.41 12.62 -11.65
C GLY A 302 5.68 11.35 -10.82
N ILE A 303 4.76 10.98 -9.94
CA ILE A 303 4.87 9.74 -9.13
C ILE A 303 4.85 8.49 -10.03
N GLU A 304 3.93 8.43 -10.99
CA GLU A 304 3.82 7.32 -11.94
C GLU A 304 5.13 7.10 -12.69
N THR A 305 5.76 8.20 -13.15
CA THR A 305 7.02 8.16 -13.90
C THR A 305 8.19 7.76 -13.00
N ALA A 306 8.23 8.26 -11.77
CA ALA A 306 9.31 7.98 -10.83
C ALA A 306 9.27 6.55 -10.27
N HIS A 307 8.07 5.99 -10.11
CA HIS A 307 7.85 4.69 -9.44
C HIS A 307 6.90 3.76 -10.23
N PRO A 308 7.19 3.47 -11.51
CA PRO A 308 6.24 2.75 -12.40
C PRO A 308 5.95 1.31 -12.00
N ALA A 309 6.85 0.69 -11.23
CA ALA A 309 6.73 -0.69 -10.76
C ALA A 309 6.39 -0.81 -9.26
N ASP A 310 6.06 0.29 -8.60
CA ASP A 310 5.67 0.26 -7.20
C ASP A 310 4.17 0.02 -7.05
N THR A 311 3.82 -1.13 -6.45
CA THR A 311 2.40 -1.54 -6.31
C THR A 311 1.60 -0.62 -5.39
N THR A 312 2.24 -0.02 -4.40
CA THR A 312 1.59 0.90 -3.45
C THR A 312 1.32 2.24 -4.13
N ALA A 313 2.29 2.73 -4.93
CA ALA A 313 2.09 3.92 -5.76
C ALA A 313 0.93 3.72 -6.75
N ASN A 314 0.90 2.60 -7.46
CA ASN A 314 -0.17 2.33 -8.41
C ASN A 314 -1.55 2.26 -7.74
N LEU A 315 -1.68 1.68 -6.53
CA LEU A 315 -2.94 1.69 -5.78
C LEU A 315 -3.34 3.10 -5.35
N PHE A 316 -2.40 3.90 -4.89
CA PHE A 316 -2.65 5.30 -4.54
C PHE A 316 -3.11 6.12 -5.75
N LEU A 317 -2.43 5.96 -6.88
CA LEU A 317 -2.79 6.60 -8.15
C LEU A 317 -4.17 6.15 -8.63
N ALA A 318 -4.49 4.86 -8.52
CA ALA A 318 -5.80 4.33 -8.86
C ALA A 318 -6.90 4.98 -8.00
N SER A 319 -6.68 5.08 -6.69
CA SER A 319 -7.62 5.74 -5.77
C SER A 319 -7.84 7.21 -6.14
N TYR A 320 -6.75 7.95 -6.40
CA TYR A 320 -6.86 9.35 -6.85
C TYR A 320 -7.63 9.47 -8.16
N TYR A 321 -7.28 8.66 -9.18
CA TYR A 321 -7.95 8.73 -10.49
C TYR A 321 -9.42 8.32 -10.40
N GLY A 322 -9.77 7.39 -9.51
CA GLY A 322 -11.16 7.03 -9.21
C GLY A 322 -11.94 8.22 -8.61
N GLU A 323 -11.37 8.86 -7.58
CA GLU A 323 -12.00 10.02 -6.92
C GLU A 323 -12.24 11.20 -7.89
N VAL A 324 -11.32 11.42 -8.81
CA VAL A 324 -11.46 12.48 -9.80
C VAL A 324 -12.26 12.06 -11.05
N GLY A 325 -12.79 10.85 -11.11
CA GLY A 325 -13.60 10.33 -12.21
C GLY A 325 -12.80 10.02 -13.49
N ASN A 326 -11.48 9.83 -13.39
CA ASN A 326 -10.66 9.35 -14.50
C ASN A 326 -10.57 7.83 -14.48
N THR A 327 -11.67 7.20 -14.88
CA THR A 327 -11.87 5.75 -14.80
C THR A 327 -10.84 4.95 -15.60
N GLU A 328 -10.44 5.44 -16.77
CA GLU A 328 -9.45 4.79 -17.62
C GLU A 328 -8.07 4.70 -16.95
N LYS A 329 -7.61 5.80 -16.35
CA LYS A 329 -6.34 5.77 -15.62
C LYS A 329 -6.43 4.96 -14.33
N CYS A 330 -7.56 5.00 -13.63
CA CYS A 330 -7.81 4.15 -12.46
C CYS A 330 -7.64 2.67 -12.83
N LYS A 331 -8.35 2.22 -13.85
CA LYS A 331 -8.28 0.86 -14.39
C LYS A 331 -6.85 0.48 -14.82
N LEU A 332 -6.16 1.39 -15.52
CA LEU A 332 -4.79 1.16 -15.98
C LEU A 332 -3.82 0.94 -14.79
N MET A 333 -3.94 1.71 -13.72
CA MET A 333 -3.07 1.54 -12.54
C MET A 333 -3.33 0.20 -11.83
N LEU A 334 -4.59 -0.20 -11.73
CA LEU A 334 -4.96 -1.50 -11.16
C LEU A 334 -4.47 -2.66 -12.04
N TRP A 335 -4.58 -2.53 -13.36
CA TRP A 335 -4.06 -3.51 -14.31
C TRP A 335 -2.54 -3.65 -14.21
N LYS A 336 -1.78 -2.54 -14.12
CA LYS A 336 -0.33 -2.57 -13.92
C LYS A 336 0.07 -3.38 -12.68
N ASN A 337 -0.66 -3.24 -11.59
CA ASN A 337 -0.40 -4.03 -10.38
C ASN A 337 -0.63 -5.53 -10.58
N HIS A 338 -1.66 -5.88 -11.35
CA HIS A 338 -1.89 -7.28 -11.72
C HIS A 338 -0.74 -7.82 -12.60
N GLU A 339 -0.29 -7.05 -13.59
CA GLU A 339 0.83 -7.46 -14.46
C GLU A 339 2.14 -7.65 -13.68
N LEU A 340 2.42 -6.78 -12.70
CA LEU A 340 3.59 -6.90 -11.84
C LEU A 340 3.54 -8.14 -10.93
N HIS A 341 2.34 -8.56 -10.53
CA HIS A 341 2.14 -9.67 -9.61
C HIS A 341 0.98 -10.59 -10.05
N PRO A 342 1.07 -11.23 -11.23
CA PRO A 342 -0.05 -12.01 -11.79
C PRO A 342 -0.44 -13.22 -10.93
N GLN A 343 0.41 -13.57 -9.96
CA GLN A 343 0.20 -14.67 -9.03
C GLN A 343 -0.60 -14.26 -7.77
N LYS A 344 -0.72 -12.94 -7.51
CA LYS A 344 -1.35 -12.44 -6.29
C LYS A 344 -2.82 -12.11 -6.53
N TYR A 345 -3.71 -12.89 -5.92
CA TYR A 345 -5.16 -12.66 -5.95
C TYR A 345 -5.54 -11.23 -5.53
N SER A 346 -4.89 -10.70 -4.48
CA SER A 346 -5.13 -9.35 -3.98
C SER A 346 -4.81 -8.22 -4.97
N MET A 347 -4.03 -8.50 -6.02
CA MET A 347 -3.73 -7.52 -7.07
C MET A 347 -4.68 -7.62 -8.26
N LEU A 348 -5.34 -8.76 -8.44
CA LEU A 348 -6.31 -9.01 -9.49
C LEU A 348 -7.69 -8.44 -9.14
N ILE A 349 -8.15 -8.66 -7.92
CA ILE A 349 -9.52 -8.31 -7.50
C ILE A 349 -9.85 -6.83 -7.67
N PRO A 350 -9.01 -5.87 -7.27
CA PRO A 350 -9.32 -4.45 -7.49
C PRO A 350 -9.57 -4.10 -8.96
N TYR A 351 -8.84 -4.73 -9.88
CA TYR A 351 -9.04 -4.55 -11.32
C TYR A 351 -10.39 -5.12 -11.78
N ILE A 352 -10.73 -6.34 -11.36
CA ILE A 352 -11.99 -6.99 -11.71
C ILE A 352 -13.18 -6.20 -11.14
N VAL A 353 -13.09 -5.70 -9.91
CA VAL A 353 -14.12 -4.85 -9.30
C VAL A 353 -14.27 -3.54 -10.07
N ALA A 354 -13.17 -2.92 -10.50
CA ALA A 354 -13.25 -1.71 -11.32
C ALA A 354 -13.98 -1.96 -12.65
N LEU A 355 -13.76 -3.10 -13.32
CA LEU A 355 -14.49 -3.46 -14.54
C LEU A 355 -16.01 -3.62 -14.26
N TYR A 356 -16.37 -4.20 -13.12
CA TYR A 356 -17.76 -4.32 -12.70
C TYR A 356 -18.40 -2.94 -12.45
N GLU A 357 -17.73 -2.06 -11.71
CA GLU A 357 -18.25 -0.71 -11.42
C GLU A 357 -18.38 0.15 -12.68
N LEU A 358 -17.49 -0.04 -13.65
CA LEU A 358 -17.52 0.63 -14.96
C LEU A 358 -18.50 -0.01 -15.95
N GLN A 359 -19.16 -1.11 -15.58
CA GLN A 359 -20.05 -1.88 -16.44
C GLN A 359 -19.39 -2.38 -17.74
N GLU A 360 -18.07 -2.64 -17.69
CA GLU A 360 -17.32 -3.20 -18.82
C GLU A 360 -17.48 -4.73 -18.88
N TRP A 361 -18.67 -5.17 -19.27
CA TRP A 361 -19.12 -6.55 -19.10
C TRP A 361 -18.27 -7.57 -19.87
N GLU A 362 -17.88 -7.29 -21.12
CA GLU A 362 -17.02 -8.17 -21.94
C GLU A 362 -15.61 -8.33 -21.32
N ASN A 363 -15.05 -7.20 -20.84
CA ASN A 363 -13.74 -7.21 -20.19
C ASN A 363 -13.82 -7.93 -18.83
N LEU A 364 -14.91 -7.74 -18.10
CA LEU A 364 -15.17 -8.42 -16.82
C LEU A 364 -15.29 -9.93 -17.02
N GLU A 365 -16.08 -10.40 -18.00
CA GLU A 365 -16.21 -11.83 -18.33
C GLU A 365 -14.85 -12.43 -18.62
N THR A 366 -14.09 -11.82 -19.53
CA THR A 366 -12.77 -12.30 -19.94
C THR A 366 -11.78 -12.35 -18.78
N ALA A 367 -11.73 -11.30 -17.96
CA ALA A 367 -10.84 -11.23 -16.81
C ALA A 367 -11.20 -12.27 -15.73
N ALA A 368 -12.50 -12.41 -15.43
CA ALA A 368 -12.98 -13.37 -14.46
C ALA A 368 -12.79 -14.83 -14.95
N GLU A 369 -13.00 -15.10 -16.24
CA GLU A 369 -12.77 -16.43 -16.82
C GLU A 369 -11.30 -16.85 -16.70
N LYS A 370 -10.38 -15.97 -17.11
CA LYS A 370 -8.94 -16.20 -16.98
C LYS A 370 -8.50 -16.37 -15.53
N ALA A 371 -9.11 -15.61 -14.61
CA ALA A 371 -8.85 -15.74 -13.18
C ALA A 371 -9.31 -17.10 -12.63
N LEU A 372 -10.46 -17.59 -13.10
CA LEU A 372 -11.01 -18.89 -12.68
C LEU A 372 -10.21 -20.10 -13.17
N GLU A 373 -9.40 -19.99 -14.22
CA GLU A 373 -8.43 -21.04 -14.58
C GLU A 373 -7.48 -21.34 -13.42
N ARG A 374 -7.16 -20.32 -12.63
CA ARG A 374 -6.25 -20.41 -11.50
C ARG A 374 -6.96 -20.60 -10.16
N TYR A 375 -8.15 -20.02 -10.02
CA TYR A 375 -8.97 -20.06 -8.81
C TYR A 375 -10.34 -20.69 -9.09
N PRO A 376 -10.41 -21.97 -9.51
CA PRO A 376 -11.61 -22.57 -10.10
C PRO A 376 -12.81 -22.68 -9.15
N ALA A 377 -12.58 -22.61 -7.83
CA ALA A 377 -13.64 -22.64 -6.83
C ALA A 377 -13.83 -21.31 -6.10
N ASP A 378 -13.43 -20.20 -6.74
CA ASP A 378 -13.65 -18.87 -6.20
C ASP A 378 -15.08 -18.40 -6.49
N LYS A 379 -15.86 -18.18 -5.41
CA LYS A 379 -17.27 -17.82 -5.52
C LYS A 379 -17.47 -16.40 -6.06
N ASP A 380 -16.58 -15.47 -5.68
CA ASP A 380 -16.73 -14.05 -6.02
C ASP A 380 -16.40 -13.83 -7.50
N LEU A 381 -15.35 -14.48 -8.00
CA LEU A 381 -15.03 -14.51 -9.44
C LEU A 381 -16.12 -15.18 -10.26
N THR A 382 -16.68 -16.30 -9.77
CA THR A 382 -17.78 -17.00 -10.45
C THR A 382 -19.04 -16.14 -10.48
N LEU A 383 -19.35 -15.44 -9.39
CA LEU A 383 -20.48 -14.51 -9.31
C LEU A 383 -20.30 -13.35 -10.30
N LEU A 384 -19.13 -12.70 -10.32
CA LEU A 384 -18.86 -11.58 -11.22
C LEU A 384 -18.91 -12.00 -12.70
N LYS A 385 -18.39 -13.19 -13.04
CA LYS A 385 -18.55 -13.78 -14.38
C LYS A 385 -20.02 -14.02 -14.72
N GLY A 386 -20.79 -14.52 -13.75
CA GLY A 386 -22.24 -14.74 -13.93
C GLY A 386 -22.99 -13.44 -14.17
N ILE A 387 -22.66 -12.39 -13.42
CA ILE A 387 -23.24 -11.05 -13.61
C ILE A 387 -22.89 -10.50 -15.00
N ALA A 388 -21.63 -10.59 -15.42
CA ALA A 388 -21.21 -10.14 -16.74
C ALA A 388 -22.03 -10.82 -17.86
N ARG A 389 -22.15 -12.14 -17.81
CA ARG A 389 -22.94 -12.93 -18.78
C ARG A 389 -24.43 -12.60 -18.76
N TYR A 390 -24.96 -12.30 -17.57
CA TYR A 390 -26.34 -11.85 -17.42
C TYR A 390 -26.57 -10.50 -18.13
N GLN A 391 -25.66 -9.54 -17.92
CA GLN A 391 -25.74 -8.21 -18.52
C GLN A 391 -25.51 -8.20 -20.03
N LEU A 392 -24.69 -9.14 -20.53
CA LEU A 392 -24.47 -9.36 -21.98
C LEU A 392 -25.60 -10.12 -22.67
N ASP A 393 -26.68 -10.44 -21.96
CA ASP A 393 -27.81 -11.22 -22.46
C ASP A 393 -27.45 -12.67 -22.89
N GLU A 394 -26.32 -13.17 -22.42
CA GLU A 394 -25.84 -14.53 -22.70
C GLU A 394 -26.51 -15.56 -21.79
N THR A 395 -27.84 -15.68 -21.90
CA THR A 395 -28.70 -16.40 -20.95
C THR A 395 -28.22 -17.83 -20.67
N ASP A 396 -27.81 -18.61 -21.69
CA ASP A 396 -27.39 -20.01 -21.50
C ASP A 396 -26.04 -20.11 -20.75
N LYS A 397 -25.09 -19.26 -21.09
CA LYS A 397 -23.80 -19.19 -20.39
C LYS A 397 -23.96 -18.69 -18.94
N ALA A 398 -24.85 -17.74 -18.71
CA ALA A 398 -25.19 -17.27 -17.38
C ALA A 398 -25.76 -18.41 -16.53
N ILE A 399 -26.72 -19.20 -17.04
CA ILE A 399 -27.28 -20.36 -16.35
C ILE A 399 -26.18 -21.35 -15.96
N GLU A 400 -25.27 -21.67 -16.89
CA GLU A 400 -24.12 -22.56 -16.60
C GLU A 400 -23.29 -22.01 -15.45
N THR A 401 -22.91 -20.75 -15.51
CA THR A 401 -22.07 -20.10 -14.49
C THR A 401 -22.76 -20.06 -13.12
N TYR A 402 -24.06 -19.72 -13.06
CA TYR A 402 -24.78 -19.72 -11.78
C TYR A 402 -25.02 -21.14 -11.23
N LYS A 403 -25.08 -22.18 -12.07
CA LYS A 403 -25.05 -23.58 -11.61
C LYS A 403 -23.70 -23.97 -11.01
N ASP A 404 -22.61 -23.47 -11.54
CA ASP A 404 -21.30 -23.69 -10.93
C ASP A 404 -21.18 -22.94 -9.60
N LEU A 405 -21.72 -21.71 -9.52
CA LEU A 405 -21.84 -20.96 -8.28
C LEU A 405 -22.70 -21.72 -7.23
N GLU A 406 -23.83 -22.35 -7.65
CA GLU A 406 -24.64 -23.21 -6.81
C GLU A 406 -23.79 -24.36 -6.21
N LYS A 407 -22.99 -25.07 -7.03
CA LYS A 407 -22.13 -26.16 -6.56
C LYS A 407 -21.07 -25.67 -5.56
N ILE A 408 -20.41 -24.55 -5.87
CA ILE A 408 -19.39 -23.95 -4.98
C ILE A 408 -20.01 -23.57 -3.63
N ALA A 409 -21.16 -22.92 -3.65
CA ALA A 409 -21.86 -22.47 -2.45
C ALA A 409 -22.40 -23.64 -1.63
N GLN A 410 -22.90 -24.72 -2.26
CA GLN A 410 -23.31 -25.95 -1.59
C GLN A 410 -22.14 -26.62 -0.85
N ALA A 411 -21.00 -26.75 -1.51
CA ALA A 411 -19.80 -27.35 -0.92
C ALA A 411 -19.29 -26.60 0.33
N LYS A 412 -19.55 -25.28 0.38
CA LYS A 412 -19.14 -24.38 1.49
C LYS A 412 -20.25 -24.12 2.50
N ASN A 413 -21.47 -24.64 2.29
CA ASN A 413 -22.67 -24.32 3.06
C ASN A 413 -22.95 -22.80 3.12
N ASP A 414 -22.66 -22.07 2.05
CA ASP A 414 -22.84 -20.61 1.96
C ASP A 414 -24.27 -20.28 1.53
N THR A 415 -25.14 -20.13 2.53
CA THR A 415 -26.58 -19.86 2.33
C THR A 415 -26.83 -18.56 1.56
N THR A 416 -26.06 -17.51 1.80
CA THR A 416 -26.21 -16.22 1.12
C THR A 416 -25.95 -16.35 -0.38
N THR A 417 -24.84 -16.96 -0.74
CA THR A 417 -24.49 -17.20 -2.15
C THR A 417 -25.48 -18.16 -2.82
N LEU A 418 -26.01 -19.16 -2.08
CA LEU A 418 -27.07 -20.05 -2.59
C LEU A 418 -28.36 -19.30 -2.90
N ILE A 419 -28.79 -18.39 -2.05
CA ILE A 419 -29.98 -17.56 -2.30
C ILE A 419 -29.77 -16.73 -3.57
N THR A 420 -28.63 -16.06 -3.70
CA THR A 420 -28.31 -15.28 -4.92
C THR A 420 -28.33 -16.15 -6.17
N ALA A 421 -27.64 -17.30 -6.15
CA ALA A 421 -27.60 -18.20 -7.29
C ALA A 421 -28.99 -18.71 -7.68
N TYR A 422 -29.80 -19.12 -6.69
CA TYR A 422 -31.16 -19.65 -6.94
C TYR A 422 -32.10 -18.56 -7.45
N SER A 423 -32.06 -17.34 -6.91
CA SER A 423 -32.90 -16.24 -7.39
C SER A 423 -32.58 -15.89 -8.82
N THR A 424 -31.29 -15.74 -9.16
CA THR A 424 -30.89 -15.42 -10.54
C THR A 424 -31.19 -16.57 -11.51
N LEU A 425 -30.98 -17.84 -11.12
CA LEU A 425 -31.37 -18.99 -11.93
C LEU A 425 -32.88 -19.02 -12.19
N ALA A 426 -33.71 -18.69 -11.21
CA ALA A 426 -35.14 -18.61 -11.39
C ALA A 426 -35.51 -17.57 -12.44
N GLU A 427 -34.91 -16.39 -12.42
CA GLU A 427 -35.15 -15.33 -13.41
C GLU A 427 -34.67 -15.71 -14.81
N LEU A 428 -33.45 -16.28 -14.92
CA LEU A 428 -32.90 -16.75 -16.19
C LEU A 428 -33.77 -17.84 -16.83
N TYR A 429 -34.27 -18.80 -16.04
CA TYR A 429 -35.17 -19.83 -16.53
C TYR A 429 -36.54 -19.27 -16.91
N HIS A 430 -37.03 -18.26 -16.20
CA HIS A 430 -38.25 -17.56 -16.57
C HIS A 430 -38.09 -16.87 -17.94
N LYS A 431 -36.97 -16.18 -18.18
CA LYS A 431 -36.62 -15.54 -19.45
C LYS A 431 -36.63 -16.55 -20.61
N LYS A 432 -36.20 -17.79 -20.34
CA LYS A 432 -36.26 -18.90 -21.30
C LYS A 432 -37.67 -19.55 -21.42
N GLN A 433 -38.66 -19.07 -20.68
CA GLN A 433 -40.00 -19.65 -20.58
C GLN A 433 -40.00 -21.09 -20.02
N GLU A 434 -38.96 -21.46 -19.28
CA GLU A 434 -38.84 -22.76 -18.62
C GLU A 434 -39.45 -22.73 -17.21
N ASN A 435 -40.77 -22.50 -17.14
CA ASN A 435 -41.51 -22.28 -15.88
C ASN A 435 -41.34 -23.38 -14.82
N PRO A 436 -41.24 -24.68 -15.13
CA PRO A 436 -40.98 -25.70 -14.09
C PRO A 436 -39.64 -25.48 -13.34
N ALA A 437 -38.58 -25.12 -14.06
CA ALA A 437 -37.28 -24.80 -13.48
C ALA A 437 -37.35 -23.52 -12.66
N THR A 438 -37.96 -22.46 -13.18
CA THR A 438 -38.22 -21.18 -12.48
C THR A 438 -38.83 -21.42 -11.11
N TYR A 439 -39.94 -22.15 -11.06
CA TYR A 439 -40.64 -22.42 -9.79
C TYR A 439 -39.84 -23.33 -8.85
N SER A 440 -39.05 -24.24 -9.39
CA SER A 440 -38.17 -25.10 -8.61
C SER A 440 -37.12 -24.26 -7.84
N TYR A 441 -36.48 -23.32 -8.53
CA TYR A 441 -35.47 -22.48 -7.95
C TYR A 441 -36.04 -21.49 -6.92
N PHE A 442 -37.16 -20.84 -7.16
CA PHE A 442 -37.85 -20.02 -6.15
C PHE A 442 -38.19 -20.83 -4.87
N LYS A 443 -38.64 -22.08 -5.03
CA LYS A 443 -38.87 -22.95 -3.86
C LYS A 443 -37.60 -23.24 -3.09
N LYS A 444 -36.44 -23.40 -3.78
CA LYS A 444 -35.15 -23.55 -3.11
C LYS A 444 -34.79 -22.32 -2.27
N VAL A 445 -35.01 -21.10 -2.81
CA VAL A 445 -34.80 -19.86 -2.05
C VAL A 445 -35.69 -19.84 -0.81
N LEU A 446 -37.00 -20.02 -0.98
CA LEU A 446 -37.96 -19.97 0.14
C LEU A 446 -37.79 -21.11 1.15
N LYS A 447 -37.09 -22.19 0.80
CA LYS A 447 -36.67 -23.22 1.76
C LYS A 447 -35.53 -22.74 2.64
N LEU A 448 -34.62 -21.91 2.11
CA LEU A 448 -33.50 -21.32 2.86
C LEU A 448 -33.93 -20.10 3.63
N ASN A 449 -34.73 -19.23 3.03
CA ASN A 449 -35.30 -18.02 3.62
C ASN A 449 -36.81 -17.90 3.32
N PRO A 450 -37.70 -18.42 4.19
CA PRO A 450 -39.15 -18.40 3.95
C PRO A 450 -39.76 -16.98 3.88
N ASN A 451 -39.05 -15.97 4.36
CA ASN A 451 -39.49 -14.58 4.40
C ASN A 451 -38.71 -13.68 3.44
N ASP A 452 -38.09 -14.25 2.41
CA ASP A 452 -37.45 -13.47 1.37
C ASP A 452 -38.51 -12.73 0.53
N LEU A 453 -38.71 -11.46 0.83
CA LEU A 453 -39.80 -10.65 0.26
C LEU A 453 -39.65 -10.51 -1.26
N LEU A 454 -38.44 -10.33 -1.76
CA LEU A 454 -38.19 -10.21 -3.20
C LEU A 454 -38.60 -11.49 -3.94
N THR A 455 -38.17 -12.64 -3.41
CA THR A 455 -38.53 -13.95 -3.99
C THR A 455 -40.05 -14.22 -3.87
N LEU A 456 -40.66 -13.87 -2.73
CA LEU A 456 -42.12 -14.02 -2.59
C LEU A 456 -42.84 -13.18 -3.63
N ASN A 457 -42.42 -11.95 -3.86
CA ASN A 457 -43.01 -11.06 -4.87
C ASN A 457 -42.85 -11.62 -6.30
N ASN A 458 -41.62 -11.92 -6.70
CA ASN A 458 -41.34 -12.35 -8.08
C ASN A 458 -41.99 -13.70 -8.39
N TYR A 459 -41.97 -14.62 -7.43
CA TYR A 459 -42.64 -15.90 -7.57
C TYR A 459 -44.18 -15.73 -7.67
N ALA A 460 -44.77 -14.85 -6.88
CA ALA A 460 -46.18 -14.54 -6.93
C ALA A 460 -46.57 -13.94 -8.29
N TYR A 461 -45.79 -12.97 -8.76
CA TYR A 461 -45.99 -12.33 -10.06
C TYR A 461 -45.93 -13.32 -11.21
N TYR A 462 -44.89 -14.18 -11.28
CA TYR A 462 -44.76 -15.15 -12.36
C TYR A 462 -45.86 -16.23 -12.35
N LEU A 463 -46.29 -16.67 -11.16
CA LEU A 463 -47.45 -17.55 -11.04
C LEU A 463 -48.73 -16.88 -11.59
N ALA A 464 -48.88 -15.59 -11.32
CA ALA A 464 -50.06 -14.84 -11.72
C ALA A 464 -50.13 -14.63 -13.23
N ILE A 465 -49.04 -14.19 -13.87
CA ILE A 465 -48.99 -13.97 -15.34
C ILE A 465 -49.10 -15.28 -16.11
N ASP A 466 -48.63 -16.40 -15.56
CA ASP A 466 -48.78 -17.73 -16.14
C ASP A 466 -50.18 -18.32 -15.92
N GLY A 467 -51.08 -17.63 -15.23
CA GLY A 467 -52.41 -18.13 -14.88
C GLY A 467 -52.42 -19.32 -13.94
N LYS A 468 -51.34 -19.55 -13.19
CA LYS A 468 -51.15 -20.72 -12.32
C LYS A 468 -51.28 -20.37 -10.85
N ASN A 469 -52.16 -21.11 -10.16
CA ASN A 469 -52.29 -21.07 -8.70
C ASN A 469 -52.39 -19.66 -8.11
N LEU A 470 -53.33 -18.85 -8.62
CA LEU A 470 -53.59 -17.48 -8.14
C LEU A 470 -53.80 -17.37 -6.61
N LYS A 471 -54.36 -18.41 -5.97
CA LYS A 471 -54.50 -18.43 -4.51
C LYS A 471 -53.16 -18.39 -3.81
N LYS A 472 -52.18 -19.16 -4.31
CA LYS A 472 -50.80 -19.16 -3.76
C LYS A 472 -50.10 -17.83 -4.04
N ALA A 473 -50.24 -17.30 -5.26
CA ALA A 473 -49.71 -16.00 -5.64
C ALA A 473 -50.23 -14.89 -4.70
N TYR A 474 -51.55 -14.88 -4.47
CA TYR A 474 -52.20 -13.95 -3.53
C TYR A 474 -51.61 -14.04 -2.13
N GLN A 475 -51.45 -15.27 -1.57
CA GLN A 475 -50.92 -15.44 -0.23
C GLN A 475 -49.48 -14.95 -0.08
N MET A 476 -48.66 -15.17 -1.11
CA MET A 476 -47.26 -14.71 -1.11
C MET A 476 -47.18 -13.20 -1.25
N SER A 477 -47.90 -12.61 -2.21
CA SER A 477 -47.88 -11.17 -2.42
C SER A 477 -48.56 -10.41 -1.29
N LYS A 478 -49.56 -10.98 -0.62
CA LYS A 478 -50.15 -10.41 0.62
C LYS A 478 -49.08 -10.25 1.72
N LYS A 479 -48.19 -11.25 1.89
CA LYS A 479 -47.12 -11.15 2.88
C LYS A 479 -46.14 -10.01 2.56
N THR A 480 -45.87 -9.75 1.28
CA THR A 480 -44.94 -8.68 0.88
C THR A 480 -45.53 -7.31 1.19
N VAL A 481 -46.78 -7.05 0.88
CA VAL A 481 -47.44 -5.77 1.21
C VAL A 481 -47.74 -5.61 2.71
N GLU A 482 -47.92 -6.70 3.46
CA GLU A 482 -48.01 -6.63 4.93
C GLU A 482 -46.69 -6.28 5.59
N ALA A 483 -45.55 -6.72 5.01
CA ALA A 483 -44.20 -6.42 5.51
C ALA A 483 -43.73 -5.02 5.11
N GLU A 484 -44.00 -4.61 3.87
CA GLU A 484 -43.64 -3.30 3.33
C GLU A 484 -44.84 -2.66 2.62
N PRO A 485 -45.75 -2.02 3.36
CA PRO A 485 -47.04 -1.55 2.87
C PRO A 485 -46.95 -0.48 1.78
N ASP A 486 -45.85 0.29 1.75
CA ASP A 486 -45.67 1.42 0.87
C ASP A 486 -44.73 1.12 -0.30
N ASN A 487 -44.27 -0.14 -0.44
CA ASN A 487 -43.41 -0.56 -1.53
C ASN A 487 -44.21 -0.68 -2.83
N ILE A 488 -43.95 0.22 -3.78
CA ILE A 488 -44.72 0.34 -5.03
C ILE A 488 -44.68 -0.94 -5.87
N THR A 489 -43.56 -1.67 -5.89
CA THR A 489 -43.40 -2.93 -6.62
C THR A 489 -44.26 -4.04 -6.01
N TYR A 490 -44.36 -4.10 -4.70
CA TYR A 490 -45.19 -5.08 -4.02
C TYR A 490 -46.68 -4.74 -4.14
N LEU A 491 -47.03 -3.45 -4.08
CA LEU A 491 -48.39 -2.97 -4.34
C LEU A 491 -48.85 -3.25 -5.77
N ASP A 492 -47.99 -3.07 -6.77
CA ASP A 492 -48.25 -3.42 -8.16
C ASP A 492 -48.56 -4.91 -8.33
N THR A 493 -47.65 -5.76 -7.85
CA THR A 493 -47.81 -7.22 -7.92
C THR A 493 -49.11 -7.67 -7.24
N PHE A 494 -49.38 -7.14 -6.05
CA PHE A 494 -50.60 -7.49 -5.31
C PHE A 494 -51.86 -6.99 -6.00
N GLY A 495 -51.86 -5.76 -6.49
CA GLY A 495 -52.94 -5.18 -7.26
C GLY A 495 -53.21 -5.98 -8.54
N TRP A 496 -52.13 -6.34 -9.27
CA TRP A 496 -52.26 -7.15 -10.49
C TRP A 496 -52.85 -8.56 -10.22
N ILE A 497 -52.40 -9.21 -9.14
CA ILE A 497 -52.94 -10.51 -8.71
C ILE A 497 -54.43 -10.39 -8.36
N LEU A 498 -54.83 -9.35 -7.61
CA LEU A 498 -56.24 -9.08 -7.29
C LEU A 498 -57.07 -8.88 -8.55
N PHE A 499 -56.53 -8.15 -9.54
CA PHE A 499 -57.19 -7.96 -10.82
C PHE A 499 -57.42 -9.28 -11.55
N LEU A 500 -56.37 -10.13 -11.64
CA LEU A 500 -56.48 -11.46 -12.26
C LEU A 500 -57.40 -12.43 -11.49
N MET A 501 -57.71 -12.14 -10.25
CA MET A 501 -58.68 -12.87 -9.42
C MET A 501 -60.10 -12.31 -9.53
N ASP A 502 -60.35 -11.46 -10.51
CA ASP A 502 -61.66 -10.79 -10.75
C ASP A 502 -62.08 -9.89 -9.56
N LYS A 503 -61.13 -9.19 -8.98
CA LYS A 503 -61.30 -8.24 -7.85
C LYS A 503 -60.80 -6.82 -8.21
N PRO A 504 -61.37 -6.20 -9.26
CA PRO A 504 -60.81 -4.94 -9.79
C PRO A 504 -60.95 -3.76 -8.81
N VAL A 505 -61.97 -3.78 -7.92
CA VAL A 505 -62.15 -2.72 -6.90
C VAL A 505 -61.06 -2.78 -5.84
N GLU A 506 -60.72 -4.00 -5.36
CA GLU A 506 -59.61 -4.18 -4.41
C GLU A 506 -58.27 -3.86 -5.09
N ALA A 507 -58.06 -4.26 -6.34
CA ALA A 507 -56.91 -3.94 -7.15
C ALA A 507 -56.70 -2.42 -7.29
N LYS A 508 -57.75 -1.68 -7.64
CA LYS A 508 -57.73 -0.22 -7.75
C LYS A 508 -57.24 0.44 -6.48
N ALA A 509 -57.63 -0.07 -5.30
CA ALA A 509 -57.18 0.47 -4.03
C ALA A 509 -55.65 0.35 -3.85
N GLN A 510 -55.05 -0.79 -4.26
CA GLN A 510 -53.59 -0.99 -4.19
C GLN A 510 -52.86 -0.06 -5.17
N PHE A 511 -53.28 0.04 -6.42
CA PHE A 511 -52.66 0.96 -7.37
C PHE A 511 -52.80 2.42 -6.94
N LYS A 512 -53.97 2.81 -6.39
CA LYS A 512 -54.15 4.15 -5.85
C LYS A 512 -53.19 4.44 -4.67
N HIS A 513 -52.92 3.44 -3.84
CA HIS A 513 -51.92 3.54 -2.80
C HIS A 513 -50.51 3.69 -3.39
N ALA A 514 -50.12 2.87 -4.37
CA ALA A 514 -48.85 2.97 -5.06
C ALA A 514 -48.59 4.36 -5.66
N MET A 515 -49.65 5.00 -6.24
CA MET A 515 -49.54 6.37 -6.79
C MET A 515 -49.13 7.42 -5.75
N LEU A 516 -49.49 7.23 -4.48
CA LEU A 516 -49.06 8.14 -3.40
C LEU A 516 -47.59 8.03 -3.06
N TYR A 517 -46.96 6.91 -3.37
CA TYR A 517 -45.58 6.60 -3.03
C TYR A 517 -44.61 6.61 -4.24
N GLY A 518 -45.01 7.23 -5.35
CA GLY A 518 -44.10 7.51 -6.47
C GLY A 518 -44.29 6.61 -7.71
N ALA A 519 -45.29 5.74 -7.76
CA ALA A 519 -45.57 4.88 -8.92
C ALA A 519 -45.96 5.65 -10.19
N THR A 520 -46.17 6.96 -10.11
CA THR A 520 -46.44 7.85 -11.26
C THR A 520 -45.31 7.90 -12.30
N ASN A 521 -44.10 7.45 -11.94
CA ASN A 521 -42.92 7.43 -12.79
C ASN A 521 -42.58 6.03 -13.31
N GLU A 522 -43.46 5.04 -13.04
CA GLU A 522 -43.23 3.62 -13.39
C GLU A 522 -44.20 3.17 -14.46
N ALA A 523 -43.72 3.07 -15.72
CA ALA A 523 -44.52 2.81 -16.88
C ALA A 523 -45.38 1.51 -16.77
N VAL A 524 -44.80 0.43 -16.25
CA VAL A 524 -45.48 -0.86 -16.05
C VAL A 524 -46.63 -0.75 -15.06
N ILE A 525 -46.41 -0.06 -13.93
CA ILE A 525 -47.42 0.12 -12.89
C ILE A 525 -48.59 0.96 -13.41
N LEU A 526 -48.28 2.00 -14.20
CA LEU A 526 -49.31 2.81 -14.86
C LEU A 526 -50.13 2.00 -15.88
N ASP A 527 -49.49 1.08 -16.64
CA ASP A 527 -50.18 0.18 -17.56
C ASP A 527 -51.15 -0.77 -16.81
N HIS A 528 -50.67 -1.41 -15.76
CA HIS A 528 -51.51 -2.29 -14.92
C HIS A 528 -52.66 -1.51 -14.29
N TYR A 529 -52.41 -0.31 -13.77
CA TYR A 529 -53.48 0.52 -13.20
C TYR A 529 -54.53 0.91 -14.25
N ALA A 530 -54.08 1.27 -15.45
CA ALA A 530 -54.99 1.62 -16.54
C ALA A 530 -55.87 0.43 -16.96
N GLU A 531 -55.35 -0.81 -16.97
CA GLU A 531 -56.14 -2.01 -17.24
C GLU A 531 -57.26 -2.18 -16.20
N VAL A 532 -56.94 -2.00 -14.92
CA VAL A 532 -57.89 -2.08 -13.81
C VAL A 532 -58.98 -1.02 -13.94
N LEU A 533 -58.62 0.23 -14.23
CA LEU A 533 -59.55 1.34 -14.45
C LEU A 533 -60.46 1.08 -15.63
N TYR A 534 -59.91 0.57 -16.74
CA TYR A 534 -60.68 0.23 -17.92
C TYR A 534 -61.73 -0.86 -17.63
N ALA A 535 -61.35 -1.89 -16.87
CA ALA A 535 -62.26 -2.95 -16.45
C ALA A 535 -63.38 -2.47 -15.53
N LEU A 536 -63.13 -1.39 -14.78
CA LEU A 536 -64.13 -0.73 -13.90
C LEU A 536 -65.02 0.27 -14.69
N GLY A 537 -64.83 0.46 -15.99
CA GLY A 537 -65.61 1.43 -16.79
C GLY A 537 -65.07 2.87 -16.70
N GLU A 538 -63.93 3.11 -16.03
CA GLU A 538 -63.31 4.42 -15.89
C GLU A 538 -62.38 4.71 -17.09
N HIS A 539 -62.97 4.67 -18.32
CA HIS A 539 -62.21 4.63 -19.57
C HIS A 539 -61.34 5.87 -19.81
N ASP A 540 -61.86 7.06 -19.55
CA ASP A 540 -61.09 8.30 -19.73
C ASP A 540 -59.82 8.31 -18.89
N LEU A 541 -59.94 7.89 -17.66
CA LEU A 541 -58.81 7.84 -16.73
C LEU A 541 -57.79 6.75 -17.14
N ALA A 542 -58.30 5.60 -17.59
CA ALA A 542 -57.45 4.53 -18.14
C ALA A 542 -56.61 5.03 -19.32
N PHE A 543 -57.21 5.74 -20.26
CA PHE A 543 -56.46 6.31 -21.40
C PHE A 543 -55.45 7.37 -20.99
N ILE A 544 -55.71 8.15 -19.96
CA ILE A 544 -54.72 9.11 -19.40
C ILE A 544 -53.50 8.33 -18.89
N TYR A 545 -53.67 7.30 -18.07
CA TYR A 545 -52.55 6.54 -17.51
C TYR A 545 -51.81 5.72 -18.59
N TRP A 546 -52.47 5.12 -19.57
CA TRP A 546 -51.82 4.48 -20.70
C TRP A 546 -50.95 5.46 -21.50
N ASN A 547 -51.41 6.69 -21.73
CA ASN A 547 -50.61 7.70 -22.43
C ASN A 547 -49.45 8.17 -21.57
N GLN A 548 -49.58 8.26 -20.26
CA GLN A 548 -48.45 8.54 -19.35
C GLN A 548 -47.42 7.41 -19.38
N ALA A 549 -47.85 6.15 -19.26
CA ALA A 549 -47.00 4.98 -19.38
C ALA A 549 -46.22 4.95 -20.69
N LYS A 550 -46.90 5.21 -21.82
CA LYS A 550 -46.29 5.30 -23.15
C LYS A 550 -45.21 6.39 -23.22
N ASN A 551 -45.46 7.54 -22.60
CA ASN A 551 -44.50 8.65 -22.62
C ASN A 551 -43.24 8.35 -21.75
N LEU A 552 -43.37 7.52 -20.74
CA LEU A 552 -42.27 7.06 -19.89
C LEU A 552 -41.47 5.93 -20.57
N ASP A 553 -42.17 4.98 -21.20
CA ASP A 553 -41.57 3.86 -21.94
C ASP A 553 -42.36 3.53 -23.19
N ASN A 554 -41.81 3.90 -24.35
CA ASN A 554 -42.43 3.64 -25.65
C ASN A 554 -42.24 2.19 -26.13
N THR A 555 -41.45 1.38 -25.46
CA THR A 555 -41.16 -0.02 -25.82
C THR A 555 -42.29 -0.98 -25.40
N LEU A 556 -43.18 -0.56 -24.50
CA LEU A 556 -44.29 -1.37 -24.00
C LEU A 556 -45.38 -1.66 -25.05
N GLY A 557 -45.27 -1.14 -26.26
CA GLY A 557 -46.23 -1.41 -27.35
C GLY A 557 -47.64 -0.87 -27.10
N LEU A 558 -47.82 0.11 -26.24
CA LEU A 558 -49.11 0.64 -25.75
C LEU A 558 -49.95 1.32 -26.85
N ASP A 559 -49.34 1.78 -27.93
CA ASP A 559 -50.07 2.40 -29.06
C ASP A 559 -51.14 1.46 -29.65
N LYS A 560 -50.75 0.21 -29.84
CA LYS A 560 -51.66 -0.81 -30.36
C LYS A 560 -52.76 -1.11 -29.35
N LYS A 561 -52.40 -1.30 -28.08
CA LYS A 561 -53.33 -1.56 -26.97
C LYS A 561 -54.37 -0.43 -26.85
N ILE A 562 -53.94 0.82 -26.81
CA ILE A 562 -54.80 2.00 -26.71
C ILE A 562 -55.77 2.09 -27.89
N LYS A 563 -55.29 1.83 -29.11
CA LYS A 563 -56.13 1.84 -30.31
C LYS A 563 -57.20 0.76 -30.24
N GLU A 564 -56.84 -0.48 -29.94
CA GLU A 564 -57.76 -1.61 -29.82
C GLU A 564 -58.85 -1.37 -28.75
N LYS A 565 -58.45 -0.86 -27.58
CA LYS A 565 -59.38 -0.51 -26.48
C LYS A 565 -60.35 0.62 -26.89
N LYS A 566 -59.90 1.64 -27.64
CA LYS A 566 -60.77 2.70 -28.18
C LYS A 566 -61.75 2.18 -29.21
N GLU A 567 -61.36 1.21 -30.05
CA GLU A 567 -62.26 0.59 -31.05
C GLU A 567 -63.33 -0.30 -30.38
N GLN A 568 -63.00 -0.95 -29.26
CA GLN A 568 -63.93 -1.74 -28.45
C GLN A 568 -65.04 -0.87 -27.84
N LEU A 569 -64.77 0.37 -27.44
CA LEU A 569 -65.76 1.30 -26.90
C LEU A 569 -66.69 1.90 -27.91
N LYS A 570 -66.38 1.78 -29.22
CA LYS A 570 -67.21 2.28 -30.28
C LYS A 570 -68.24 1.24 -30.81
N LYS A 571 -68.04 -0.03 -30.43
CA LYS A 571 -68.92 -1.15 -30.73
C LYS A 571 -69.97 -1.37 -29.65
#